data_d2e35f98540221ff794f41f960cdd571
#
_entry.id   d2e35f98540221ff794f41f960cdd571
#
_cell.length_a   1.000
_cell.length_b   1.000
_cell.length_c   1.000
_cell.angle_alpha   90.00
_cell.angle_beta   90.00
_cell.angle_gamma   90.00
#
_symmetry.space_group_name_H-M   'P 1'
#
loop_
_entity.id
_entity.type
_entity.pdbx_description
1 polymer ?
#
loop_
_entity_poly.entity_id
_entity_poly.type
_entity_poly.pdbx_seq_one_letter_code
_entity_poly.pdbx_strand_id
1 'polypeptide(L)'
;MKKLMIVLGFAVFFVACGNQNNASTTEPQPAADPNAATADNGNPSYDPNRGEGKFHDVQLAATLDAAMADKGQKIVELKCESCHKMTDEKLVGPGWKGVTSRHQPAWILNFITNTDAMIDKDPKAQAMLEICMVRMPNQNLGDDDARAVLEFMRKNDGVK
;
A
#
# COMPACT_ATOMS: atom_id res chain seq x y z
N MET A 1 -8.99 -57.25 35.92
CA MET A 1 -9.88 -58.37 35.56
C MET A 1 -10.47 -58.05 34.17
N LYS A 2 -10.28 -58.98 33.24
CA LYS A 2 -11.02 -59.19 31.97
C LYS A 2 -11.13 -58.00 30.97
N LYS A 3 -10.29 -57.93 29.95
CA LYS A 3 -10.42 -58.53 28.59
C LYS A 3 -11.80 -58.37 27.98
N LEU A 4 -11.93 -57.55 26.93
CA LEU A 4 -12.66 -58.00 25.75
C LEU A 4 -12.13 -57.24 24.48
N MET A 5 -11.49 -58.03 23.61
CA MET A 5 -11.25 -57.69 22.20
C MET A 5 -12.57 -57.77 21.46
N ILE A 6 -12.84 -56.81 20.59
CA ILE A 6 -13.71 -57.04 19.45
C ILE A 6 -13.00 -56.52 18.21
N VAL A 7 -12.50 -57.44 17.42
CA VAL A 7 -12.06 -57.27 16.04
C VAL A 7 -13.31 -57.38 15.18
N LEU A 8 -13.60 -56.38 14.42
CA LEU A 8 -14.50 -56.54 13.26
C LEU A 8 -13.91 -55.85 12.06
N GLY A 9 -13.37 -56.65 11.19
CA GLY A 9 -12.94 -56.25 9.87
C GLY A 9 -14.12 -55.91 8.97
N PHE A 10 -13.98 -54.91 8.17
CA PHE A 10 -14.85 -54.74 7.01
C PHE A 10 -14.07 -54.38 5.77
N ALA A 11 -14.46 -55.00 4.74
CA ALA A 11 -13.81 -55.28 3.48
C ALA A 11 -13.54 -54.04 2.61
N VAL A 12 -12.52 -54.22 1.85
CA VAL A 12 -12.06 -53.52 0.65
C VAL A 12 -13.17 -53.30 -0.38
N PHE A 13 -13.32 -52.06 -0.83
CA PHE A 13 -13.83 -51.79 -2.17
C PHE A 13 -12.85 -50.85 -2.89
N PHE A 14 -12.06 -51.45 -3.79
CA PHE A 14 -11.35 -50.72 -4.84
C PHE A 14 -12.38 -50.30 -5.89
N VAL A 15 -12.52 -49.02 -6.12
CA VAL A 15 -12.99 -48.50 -7.41
C VAL A 15 -11.86 -47.63 -7.95
N ALA A 16 -11.16 -48.17 -8.92
CA ALA A 16 -10.23 -47.44 -9.76
C ALA A 16 -11.04 -46.79 -10.88
N CYS A 17 -10.95 -45.49 -11.02
CA CYS A 17 -11.13 -44.80 -12.29
C CYS A 17 -10.35 -43.49 -12.26
N GLY A 18 -9.23 -43.44 -12.95
CA GLY A 18 -9.00 -42.60 -14.12
C GLY A 18 -8.44 -41.22 -13.81
N ASN A 19 -7.13 -41.15 -13.79
CA ASN A 19 -6.31 -40.21 -14.55
C ASN A 19 -6.72 -38.72 -14.54
N GLN A 20 -5.95 -37.87 -13.85
CA GLN A 20 -5.16 -36.86 -14.52
C GLN A 20 -4.20 -36.18 -13.51
N ASN A 21 -2.93 -36.24 -13.89
CA ASN A 21 -1.84 -35.54 -13.26
C ASN A 21 -2.12 -34.03 -13.19
N ASN A 22 -2.18 -33.47 -12.00
CA ASN A 22 -1.74 -32.11 -11.77
C ASN A 22 -1.07 -32.05 -10.39
N ALA A 23 0.24 -32.26 -10.39
CA ALA A 23 1.07 -31.96 -9.24
C ALA A 23 1.06 -30.45 -9.07
N SER A 24 0.15 -29.92 -8.26
CA SER A 24 0.24 -28.57 -7.74
C SER A 24 1.32 -28.57 -6.66
N THR A 25 2.54 -28.31 -7.07
CA THR A 25 3.59 -27.84 -6.18
C THR A 25 3.09 -26.51 -5.61
N THR A 26 2.74 -26.51 -4.34
CA THR A 26 2.44 -25.28 -3.60
C THR A 26 3.79 -24.60 -3.35
N GLU A 27 4.19 -23.79 -4.30
CA GLU A 27 5.27 -22.81 -4.15
C GLU A 27 4.76 -21.73 -3.20
N PRO A 28 5.55 -21.26 -2.22
CA PRO A 28 5.14 -20.16 -1.35
C PRO A 28 4.90 -18.93 -2.23
N GLN A 29 3.64 -18.49 -2.29
CA GLN A 29 3.26 -17.27 -2.99
C GLN A 29 4.01 -16.11 -2.35
N PRO A 30 4.84 -15.37 -3.09
CA PRO A 30 5.46 -14.15 -2.58
C PRO A 30 4.36 -13.21 -2.10
N ALA A 31 4.59 -12.59 -0.95
CA ALA A 31 3.69 -11.56 -0.43
C ALA A 31 3.39 -10.57 -1.55
N ALA A 32 2.09 -10.35 -1.82
CA ALA A 32 1.65 -9.45 -2.87
C ALA A 32 2.26 -8.06 -2.62
N ASP A 33 3.09 -7.62 -3.54
CA ASP A 33 3.61 -6.26 -3.57
C ASP A 33 2.41 -5.32 -3.78
N PRO A 34 2.07 -4.43 -2.82
CA PRO A 34 0.95 -3.53 -2.97
C PRO A 34 1.12 -2.55 -4.14
N ASN A 35 2.30 -2.52 -4.75
CA ASN A 35 2.59 -1.74 -5.95
C ASN A 35 2.30 -2.50 -7.26
N ALA A 36 1.97 -3.78 -7.20
CA ALA A 36 1.70 -4.61 -8.38
C ALA A 36 0.26 -4.51 -8.91
N ALA A 37 -0.60 -3.71 -8.29
CA ALA A 37 -1.95 -3.48 -8.79
C ALA A 37 -1.92 -2.47 -9.96
N THR A 38 -1.60 -2.93 -11.14
CA THR A 38 -2.07 -2.32 -12.40
C THR A 38 -3.56 -2.59 -12.52
N ALA A 39 -4.36 -2.02 -11.63
CA ALA A 39 -5.79 -1.99 -11.83
C ALA A 39 -6.08 -0.93 -12.90
N ASP A 40 -6.13 -1.37 -14.14
CA ASP A 40 -6.84 -0.67 -15.17
C ASP A 40 -8.33 -0.68 -14.76
N ASN A 41 -8.79 0.42 -14.18
CA ASN A 41 -10.19 0.61 -13.81
C ASN A 41 -11.08 0.95 -15.02
N GLY A 42 -10.63 0.61 -16.23
CA GLY A 42 -11.42 0.75 -17.46
C GLY A 42 -11.66 2.19 -17.90
N ASN A 43 -11.08 3.18 -17.23
CA ASN A 43 -11.10 4.58 -17.65
C ASN A 43 -9.81 4.93 -18.39
N PRO A 44 -9.83 5.04 -19.73
CA PRO A 44 -8.62 5.32 -20.52
C PRO A 44 -7.98 6.69 -20.22
N SER A 45 -8.66 7.56 -19.51
CA SER A 45 -8.14 8.87 -19.10
C SER A 45 -7.54 8.88 -17.69
N TYR A 46 -7.62 7.77 -16.95
CA TYR A 46 -7.06 7.65 -15.61
C TYR A 46 -5.58 7.23 -15.66
N ASP A 47 -4.72 7.98 -14.98
CA ASP A 47 -3.30 7.66 -14.86
C ASP A 47 -2.96 7.14 -13.45
N PRO A 48 -2.69 5.83 -13.28
CA PRO A 48 -2.40 5.22 -11.98
C PRO A 48 -1.07 5.67 -11.36
N ASN A 49 -0.20 6.35 -12.12
CA ASN A 49 1.05 6.91 -11.59
C ASN A 49 0.86 8.30 -10.98
N ARG A 50 -0.19 8.98 -11.40
CA ARG A 50 -0.52 10.32 -10.95
C ARG A 50 -1.72 10.34 -9.99
N GLY A 51 -2.68 9.45 -10.19
CA GLY A 51 -3.96 9.47 -9.49
C GLY A 51 -4.85 10.66 -9.88
N GLU A 52 -5.79 11.00 -9.01
CA GLU A 52 -6.80 12.03 -9.22
C GLU A 52 -6.39 13.34 -8.53
N GLY A 53 -6.12 14.38 -9.31
CA GLY A 53 -5.79 15.70 -8.77
C GLY A 53 -5.05 16.59 -9.75
N LYS A 54 -4.59 17.73 -9.25
CA LYS A 54 -4.01 18.82 -10.05
C LYS A 54 -2.52 18.65 -10.38
N PHE A 55 -1.81 17.80 -9.65
CA PHE A 55 -0.39 17.56 -9.90
C PHE A 55 -0.21 16.55 -11.02
N HIS A 56 0.54 16.92 -12.05
CA HIS A 56 0.84 16.10 -13.22
C HIS A 56 2.33 15.76 -13.28
N ASP A 57 3.13 16.65 -13.81
CA ASP A 57 4.57 16.47 -13.98
C ASP A 57 5.32 17.14 -12.84
N VAL A 58 5.61 16.36 -11.79
CA VAL A 58 6.31 16.85 -10.61
C VAL A 58 7.80 16.61 -10.76
N GLN A 59 8.54 17.67 -11.03
CA GLN A 59 9.99 17.61 -11.09
C GLN A 59 10.60 17.72 -9.69
N LEU A 60 11.51 16.81 -9.37
CA LEU A 60 12.29 16.81 -8.13
C LEU A 60 13.77 17.01 -8.46
N ALA A 61 14.45 17.83 -7.68
CA ALA A 61 15.90 17.90 -7.72
C ALA A 61 16.52 16.56 -7.28
N ALA A 62 17.67 16.21 -7.82
CA ALA A 62 18.39 15.00 -7.38
C ALA A 62 18.83 15.09 -5.92
N THR A 63 19.19 16.30 -5.47
CA THR A 63 19.58 16.60 -4.09
C THR A 63 18.38 17.04 -3.26
N LEU A 64 18.44 16.79 -1.96
CA LEU A 64 17.42 17.20 -1.01
C LEU A 64 17.45 18.72 -0.78
N ASP A 65 16.28 19.37 -0.75
CA ASP A 65 16.13 20.70 -0.16
C ASP A 65 15.95 20.55 1.36
N ALA A 66 17.04 20.72 2.11
CA ALA A 66 17.03 20.53 3.56
C ALA A 66 16.08 21.50 4.27
N ALA A 67 16.00 22.77 3.83
CA ALA A 67 15.12 23.76 4.44
C ALA A 67 13.65 23.42 4.21
N MET A 68 13.31 22.97 3.00
CA MET A 68 11.97 22.51 2.69
C MET A 68 11.61 21.22 3.45
N ALA A 69 12.54 20.26 3.57
CA ALA A 69 12.35 19.05 4.34
C ALA A 69 12.13 19.33 5.84
N ASP A 70 12.85 20.29 6.42
CA ASP A 70 12.68 20.72 7.82
C ASP A 70 11.31 21.41 8.03
N LYS A 71 10.85 22.21 7.05
CA LYS A 71 9.48 22.74 7.07
C LYS A 71 8.46 21.58 7.02
N GLY A 72 8.67 20.63 6.13
CA GLY A 72 7.81 19.46 5.98
C GLY A 72 7.73 18.61 7.26
N GLN A 73 8.85 18.41 7.94
CA GLN A 73 8.91 17.72 9.22
C GLN A 73 7.94 18.32 10.25
N LYS A 74 7.96 19.63 10.42
CA LYS A 74 7.06 20.32 11.38
C LYS A 74 5.58 20.16 11.03
N ILE A 75 5.25 20.12 9.73
CA ILE A 75 3.89 19.87 9.28
C ILE A 75 3.48 18.42 9.59
N VAL A 76 4.37 17.48 9.34
CA VAL A 76 4.15 16.05 9.57
C VAL A 76 3.94 15.76 11.05
N GLU A 77 4.78 16.30 11.94
CA GLU A 77 4.64 16.18 13.38
C GLU A 77 3.26 16.66 13.88
N LEU A 78 2.74 17.73 13.27
CA LEU A 78 1.46 18.31 13.66
C LEU A 78 0.24 17.58 13.08
N LYS A 79 0.33 17.10 11.84
CA LYS A 79 -0.84 16.66 11.06
C LYS A 79 -0.87 15.18 10.71
N CYS A 80 0.27 14.48 10.75
CA CYS A 80 0.39 13.16 10.16
C CYS A 80 0.81 12.06 11.16
N GLU A 81 1.68 12.37 12.12
CA GLU A 81 2.29 11.38 13.03
C GLU A 81 1.30 10.73 13.98
N SER A 82 0.15 11.34 14.22
CA SER A 82 -0.92 10.69 15.01
C SER A 82 -1.45 9.41 14.36
N CYS A 83 -1.29 9.28 13.04
CA CYS A 83 -1.78 8.13 12.27
C CYS A 83 -0.69 7.39 11.48
N HIS A 84 0.44 8.01 11.18
CA HIS A 84 1.52 7.43 10.39
C HIS A 84 2.83 7.37 11.17
N LYS A 85 3.52 6.22 11.10
CA LYS A 85 4.91 6.11 11.58
C LYS A 85 5.90 6.46 10.46
N MET A 86 7.05 7.00 10.83
CA MET A 86 8.15 7.26 9.88
C MET A 86 8.94 6.00 9.53
N THR A 87 8.65 4.90 10.19
CA THR A 87 9.15 3.55 9.89
C THR A 87 8.26 2.86 8.85
N ASP A 88 8.50 1.58 8.59
CA ASP A 88 7.66 0.70 7.78
C ASP A 88 6.44 0.15 8.53
N GLU A 89 6.39 0.35 9.86
CA GLU A 89 5.31 -0.15 10.69
C GLU A 89 4.00 0.63 10.47
N LYS A 90 2.91 -0.10 10.35
CA LYS A 90 1.56 0.46 10.34
C LYS A 90 1.17 0.92 11.75
N LEU A 91 0.56 2.09 11.86
CA LEU A 91 -0.16 2.56 13.05
C LEU A 91 -1.66 2.53 12.76
N VAL A 92 -2.29 3.65 12.46
CA VAL A 92 -3.63 3.72 11.86
C VAL A 92 -3.48 3.63 10.34
N GLY A 93 -2.67 4.50 9.76
CA GLY A 93 -2.26 4.48 8.37
C GLY A 93 -0.98 3.68 8.14
N PRO A 94 -0.57 3.49 6.89
CA PRO A 94 0.66 2.78 6.55
C PRO A 94 1.91 3.55 7.01
N GLY A 95 2.99 2.81 7.26
CA GLY A 95 4.29 3.40 7.55
C GLY A 95 4.89 4.11 6.33
N TRP A 96 5.65 5.17 6.56
CA TRP A 96 6.14 6.04 5.51
C TRP A 96 7.51 5.69 4.96
N LYS A 97 8.28 4.83 5.63
CA LYS A 97 9.58 4.40 5.09
C LYS A 97 9.42 3.78 3.71
N GLY A 98 10.18 4.27 2.75
CA GLY A 98 10.13 3.83 1.35
C GLY A 98 8.93 4.36 0.56
N VAL A 99 8.15 5.31 1.08
CA VAL A 99 6.95 5.81 0.40
C VAL A 99 7.27 6.46 -0.95
N THR A 100 8.39 7.14 -1.07
CA THR A 100 8.81 7.80 -2.31
C THR A 100 9.36 6.84 -3.37
N SER A 101 9.66 5.60 -3.00
CA SER A 101 9.98 4.53 -3.94
C SER A 101 8.74 3.74 -4.38
N ARG A 102 7.70 3.71 -3.55
CA ARG A 102 6.43 3.01 -3.87
C ARG A 102 5.47 3.83 -4.72
N HIS A 103 5.50 5.16 -4.59
CA HIS A 103 4.56 6.04 -5.28
C HIS A 103 5.29 7.18 -6.00
N GLN A 104 4.79 7.54 -7.16
CA GLN A 104 5.30 8.69 -7.90
C GLN A 104 5.02 10.02 -7.16
N PRO A 105 5.88 11.03 -7.31
CA PRO A 105 5.71 12.32 -6.64
C PRO A 105 4.35 12.97 -6.88
N ALA A 106 3.84 12.92 -8.10
CA ALA A 106 2.53 13.46 -8.45
C ALA A 106 1.40 12.71 -7.71
N TRP A 107 1.50 11.38 -7.59
CA TRP A 107 0.54 10.58 -6.86
C TRP A 107 0.51 10.96 -5.37
N ILE A 108 1.69 11.10 -4.74
CA ILE A 108 1.79 11.49 -3.34
C ILE A 108 1.15 12.86 -3.12
N LEU A 109 1.51 13.85 -3.95
CA LEU A 109 0.95 15.20 -3.82
C LEU A 109 -0.56 15.23 -4.02
N ASN A 110 -1.08 14.52 -5.02
CA ASN A 110 -2.51 14.41 -5.23
C ASN A 110 -3.20 13.72 -4.05
N PHE A 111 -2.60 12.65 -3.50
CA PHE A 111 -3.21 11.96 -2.36
C PHE A 111 -3.32 12.86 -1.12
N ILE A 112 -2.27 13.61 -0.76
CA ILE A 112 -2.28 14.43 0.46
C ILE A 112 -3.03 15.77 0.32
N THR A 113 -3.33 16.21 -0.92
CA THR A 113 -4.07 17.45 -1.19
C THR A 113 -5.50 17.24 -1.67
N ASN A 114 -5.82 16.05 -2.18
CA ASN A 114 -7.13 15.69 -2.72
C ASN A 114 -7.57 14.30 -2.26
N THR A 115 -7.40 14.05 -0.97
CA THR A 115 -7.53 12.73 -0.32
C THR A 115 -8.85 12.04 -0.65
N ASP A 116 -9.97 12.78 -0.58
CA ASP A 116 -11.29 12.20 -0.81
C ASP A 116 -11.46 11.67 -2.22
N ALA A 117 -11.13 12.47 -3.23
CA ALA A 117 -11.22 12.04 -4.62
C ALA A 117 -10.25 10.91 -4.95
N MET A 118 -9.06 10.90 -4.34
CA MET A 118 -8.11 9.81 -4.46
C MET A 118 -8.67 8.51 -3.89
N ILE A 119 -9.21 8.52 -2.68
CA ILE A 119 -9.80 7.32 -2.06
C ILE A 119 -11.01 6.83 -2.85
N ASP A 120 -11.79 7.73 -3.43
CA ASP A 120 -12.99 7.35 -4.18
C ASP A 120 -12.70 6.79 -5.57
N LYS A 121 -11.55 7.13 -6.18
CA LYS A 121 -11.27 6.82 -7.60
C LYS A 121 -9.97 6.05 -7.84
N ASP A 122 -8.96 6.18 -6.97
CA ASP A 122 -7.67 5.55 -7.15
C ASP A 122 -7.65 4.13 -6.57
N PRO A 123 -7.39 3.08 -7.37
CA PRO A 123 -7.38 1.70 -6.89
C PRO A 123 -6.35 1.41 -5.81
N LYS A 124 -5.17 2.08 -5.83
CA LYS A 124 -4.14 1.92 -4.79
C LYS A 124 -4.61 2.54 -3.47
N ALA A 125 -5.28 3.70 -3.53
CA ALA A 125 -5.85 4.35 -2.36
C ALA A 125 -7.01 3.53 -1.76
N GLN A 126 -7.85 2.93 -2.60
CA GLN A 126 -8.92 2.02 -2.17
C GLN A 126 -8.36 0.77 -1.49
N ALA A 127 -7.35 0.13 -2.07
CA ALA A 127 -6.68 -1.01 -1.46
C ALA A 127 -6.05 -0.67 -0.10
N MET A 128 -5.46 0.51 0.05
CA MET A 128 -4.95 0.98 1.34
C MET A 128 -6.07 1.24 2.35
N LEU A 129 -7.21 1.77 1.92
CA LEU A 129 -8.39 1.94 2.78
C LEU A 129 -8.89 0.60 3.33
N GLU A 130 -8.93 -0.44 2.51
CA GLU A 130 -9.31 -1.80 2.94
C GLU A 130 -8.35 -2.36 4.00
N ILE A 131 -7.04 -2.14 3.82
CA ILE A 131 -6.02 -2.59 4.78
C ILE A 131 -6.08 -1.79 6.10
N CYS A 132 -6.31 -0.48 6.02
CA CYS A 132 -6.30 0.40 7.18
C CYS A 132 -7.65 0.43 7.90
N MET A 133 -8.76 0.17 7.19
CA MET A 133 -10.14 0.24 7.68
C MET A 133 -10.54 1.61 8.25
N VAL A 134 -9.75 2.63 7.97
CA VAL A 134 -9.97 4.02 8.38
C VAL A 134 -9.69 4.93 7.20
N ARG A 135 -10.66 5.76 6.85
CA ARG A 135 -10.50 6.76 5.79
C ARG A 135 -9.58 7.87 6.29
N MET A 136 -8.51 8.13 5.56
CA MET A 136 -7.62 9.25 5.85
C MET A 136 -8.38 10.58 5.70
N PRO A 137 -8.41 11.44 6.72
CA PRO A 137 -9.05 12.75 6.59
C PRO A 137 -8.17 13.69 5.76
N ASN A 138 -8.83 14.58 4.99
CA ASN A 138 -8.12 15.63 4.28
C ASN A 138 -7.48 16.60 5.27
N GLN A 139 -6.15 16.80 5.13
CA GLN A 139 -5.37 17.66 6.02
C GLN A 139 -5.37 19.14 5.59
N ASN A 140 -6.08 19.47 4.50
CA ASN A 140 -6.19 20.82 3.94
C ASN A 140 -4.81 21.47 3.70
N LEU A 141 -3.89 20.72 3.11
CA LEU A 141 -2.56 21.21 2.78
C LEU A 141 -2.61 22.11 1.55
N GLY A 142 -1.99 23.29 1.66
CA GLY A 142 -1.65 24.07 0.49
C GLY A 142 -0.51 23.43 -0.30
N ASP A 143 -0.30 23.88 -1.55
CA ASP A 143 0.69 23.28 -2.46
C ASP A 143 2.12 23.34 -1.91
N ASP A 144 2.50 24.47 -1.32
CA ASP A 144 3.83 24.64 -0.73
C ASP A 144 4.04 23.73 0.49
N ASP A 145 3.02 23.52 1.28
CA ASP A 145 3.07 22.63 2.43
C ASP A 145 3.09 21.17 2.00
N ALA A 146 2.32 20.81 0.99
CA ALA A 146 2.37 19.47 0.40
C ALA A 146 3.73 19.15 -0.21
N ARG A 147 4.36 20.13 -0.91
CA ARG A 147 5.73 20.01 -1.43
C ARG A 147 6.74 19.82 -0.30
N ALA A 148 6.59 20.56 0.78
CA ALA A 148 7.46 20.42 1.95
C ALA A 148 7.31 19.03 2.61
N VAL A 149 6.10 18.51 2.73
CA VAL A 149 5.83 17.16 3.22
C VAL A 149 6.47 16.10 2.31
N LEU A 150 6.33 16.23 0.99
CA LEU A 150 6.99 15.33 0.05
C LEU A 150 8.52 15.37 0.20
N GLU A 151 9.11 16.54 0.38
CA GLU A 151 10.55 16.68 0.59
C GLU A 151 11.01 16.04 1.91
N PHE A 152 10.21 16.15 2.96
CA PHE A 152 10.45 15.41 4.21
C PHE A 152 10.34 13.88 4.00
N MET A 153 9.37 13.39 3.22
CA MET A 153 9.29 11.97 2.87
C MET A 153 10.57 11.49 2.17
N ARG A 154 11.11 12.28 1.24
CA ARG A 154 12.40 12.00 0.57
C ARG A 154 13.55 11.91 1.55
N LYS A 155 13.63 12.85 2.52
CA LYS A 155 14.62 12.83 3.61
C LYS A 155 14.50 11.56 4.44
N ASN A 156 13.27 11.18 4.81
CA ASN A 156 12.98 9.95 5.57
C ASN A 156 13.41 8.69 4.81
N ASP A 157 13.33 8.71 3.49
CA ASP A 157 13.74 7.61 2.61
C ASP A 157 15.25 7.65 2.25
N GLY A 158 16.01 8.60 2.79
CA GLY A 158 17.47 8.65 2.71
C GLY A 158 18.04 9.48 1.56
N VAL A 159 17.24 10.28 0.86
CA VAL A 159 17.73 11.28 -0.10
C VAL A 159 18.52 12.35 0.64
N LYS A 160 19.68 12.75 0.07
CA LYS A 160 20.63 13.74 0.64
C LYS A 160 20.78 14.96 -0.25
#